data_ed23be927469e71c7e77f2acc04ef480
#
_entry.id   ed23be927469e71c7e77f2acc04ef480
#
_cell.length_a   1.000
_cell.length_b   1.000
_cell.length_c   1.000
_cell.angle_alpha   90.00
_cell.angle_beta   90.00
_cell.angle_gamma   90.00
#
_symmetry.space_group_name_H-M   'P 1'
#
loop_
_entity.id
_entity.type
_entity.pdbx_description
1 polymer ?
#
loop_
_entity_poly.entity_id
_entity_poly.type
_entity_poly.pdbx_seq_one_letter_code
_entity_poly.pdbx_strand_id
1 'polypeptide(L)'
;YAVNSDFLRSALKAVKNDNAQKEYYPTVADILKGPIQIRASHGGVAVAQTGVQIAGVLDSLYPGAVNRDLGITWHGAIPTLSLWAPTAIRVSLQLGTRQLAAERDDDGVWTLHGEESWKGLAYLWNVDVFVPSVHKVVTNRVTDPYSVALTTDSKQSVIADLTVPEMY
;
A
#
# COMPACT_ATOMS: atom_id res chain seq x y z
N TYR A 1 15.30 17.23 4.75
CA TYR A 1 16.30 16.70 3.82
C TYR A 1 15.54 15.86 2.80
N ALA A 2 15.41 16.38 1.57
CA ALA A 2 14.88 15.60 0.47
C ALA A 2 15.96 14.61 0.03
N VAL A 3 15.68 13.32 0.07
CA VAL A 3 16.54 12.32 -0.53
C VAL A 3 16.38 12.46 -2.05
N ASN A 4 17.43 12.93 -2.71
CA ASN A 4 17.45 13.10 -4.16
C ASN A 4 17.30 11.72 -4.82
N SER A 5 16.27 11.55 -5.65
CA SER A 5 16.01 10.32 -6.42
C SER A 5 17.21 9.88 -7.28
N ASP A 6 18.07 10.83 -7.67
CA ASP A 6 19.29 10.56 -8.43
C ASP A 6 20.37 9.88 -7.60
N PHE A 7 20.43 10.13 -6.28
CA PHE A 7 21.33 9.43 -5.37
C PHE A 7 20.96 7.95 -5.24
N LEU A 8 19.68 7.65 -5.08
CA LEU A 8 19.19 6.25 -5.04
C LEU A 8 19.44 5.53 -6.37
N ARG A 9 19.20 6.21 -7.50
CA ARG A 9 19.53 5.68 -8.84
C ARG A 9 21.01 5.43 -9.04
N SER A 10 21.87 6.30 -8.51
CA SER A 10 23.33 6.16 -8.60
C SER A 10 23.85 5.05 -7.72
N ALA A 11 23.31 4.90 -6.49
CA ALA A 11 23.67 3.82 -5.58
C ALA A 11 23.26 2.44 -6.14
N LEU A 12 22.10 2.34 -6.80
CA LEU A 12 21.65 1.12 -7.48
C LEU A 12 22.48 0.78 -8.73
N LYS A 13 23.09 1.78 -9.40
CA LYS A 13 24.00 1.54 -10.56
C LYS A 13 25.41 1.08 -10.17
N ALA A 14 25.84 1.29 -8.93
CA ALA A 14 27.21 1.01 -8.50
C ALA A 14 27.46 -0.48 -8.17
N VAL A 15 26.45 -1.33 -8.19
CA VAL A 15 26.59 -2.78 -7.97
C VAL A 15 26.50 -3.52 -9.31
N LYS A 16 27.47 -3.29 -10.21
CA LYS A 16 27.68 -4.19 -11.35
C LYS A 16 28.81 -5.16 -10.98
N ASN A 17 28.49 -6.41 -10.89
CA ASN A 17 29.48 -7.48 -10.89
C ASN A 17 29.26 -8.39 -12.11
N ASP A 18 30.34 -8.55 -12.90
CA ASP A 18 30.39 -9.23 -14.18
C ASP A 18 30.42 -10.78 -14.01
N ASN A 19 29.36 -11.41 -13.60
CA ASN A 19 29.21 -12.85 -13.80
C ASN A 19 27.76 -13.25 -13.99
N ALA A 20 27.49 -13.92 -15.07
CA ALA A 20 26.20 -14.30 -15.63
C ALA A 20 25.40 -15.28 -14.74
N GLN A 21 24.83 -14.77 -13.67
CA GLN A 21 23.58 -15.26 -13.07
C GLN A 21 22.61 -14.11 -13.17
N LYS A 22 21.37 -14.41 -13.51
CA LYS A 22 20.27 -13.42 -13.60
C LYS A 22 20.03 -12.85 -12.19
N GLU A 23 20.90 -11.91 -11.77
CA GLU A 23 20.81 -11.26 -10.47
C GLU A 23 19.51 -10.44 -10.43
N TYR A 24 18.64 -10.79 -9.51
CA TYR A 24 17.45 -10.01 -9.20
C TYR A 24 17.88 -8.75 -8.47
N TYR A 25 17.84 -7.62 -9.18
CA TYR A 25 18.02 -6.31 -8.54
C TYR A 25 16.65 -5.80 -8.09
N PRO A 26 16.42 -5.60 -6.78
CA PRO A 26 15.17 -5.05 -6.30
C PRO A 26 14.97 -3.63 -6.86
N THR A 27 13.77 -3.33 -7.28
CA THR A 27 13.39 -1.98 -7.70
C THR A 27 13.34 -1.05 -6.49
N VAL A 28 13.30 0.28 -6.70
CA VAL A 28 13.07 1.24 -5.60
C VAL A 28 11.76 0.92 -4.87
N ALA A 29 10.72 0.55 -5.62
CA ALA A 29 9.44 0.12 -5.06
C ALA A 29 9.58 -1.09 -4.13
N ASP A 30 10.43 -2.07 -4.46
CA ASP A 30 10.65 -3.25 -3.62
C ASP A 30 11.44 -2.90 -2.36
N ILE A 31 12.43 -2.00 -2.48
CA ILE A 31 13.20 -1.51 -1.34
C ILE A 31 12.29 -0.78 -0.33
N LEU A 32 11.33 0.01 -0.83
CA LEU A 32 10.39 0.76 0.00
C LEU A 32 9.40 -0.13 0.78
N LYS A 33 9.25 -1.39 0.41
CA LYS A 33 8.46 -2.38 1.17
C LYS A 33 9.19 -2.95 2.38
N GLY A 34 10.49 -2.67 2.50
CA GLY A 34 11.35 -3.17 3.57
C GLY A 34 11.84 -2.09 4.54
N PRO A 35 12.72 -2.45 5.49
CA PRO A 35 13.30 -1.50 6.42
C PRO A 35 14.34 -0.63 5.71
N ILE A 36 14.15 0.69 5.79
CA ILE A 36 15.13 1.65 5.29
C ILE A 36 15.65 2.45 6.49
N GLN A 37 16.97 2.38 6.70
CA GLN A 37 17.63 3.01 7.83
C GLN A 37 18.91 3.74 7.37
N ILE A 38 19.18 4.87 8.00
CA ILE A 38 20.46 5.55 7.91
C ILE A 38 21.25 5.21 9.17
N ARG A 39 22.49 4.77 8.98
CA ARG A 39 23.41 4.47 10.05
C ARG A 39 24.67 5.32 9.91
N ALA A 40 25.00 6.09 10.92
CA ALA A 40 26.28 6.76 11.04
C ALA A 40 27.24 5.88 11.85
N SER A 41 28.50 5.79 11.39
CA SER A 41 29.54 5.04 12.11
C SER A 41 30.83 5.87 12.18
N HIS A 42 31.55 5.71 13.29
CA HIS A 42 32.88 6.26 13.48
C HIS A 42 33.82 5.13 13.95
N GLY A 43 34.95 4.97 13.25
CA GLY A 43 35.89 3.89 13.55
C GLY A 43 35.28 2.49 13.44
N GLY A 44 34.31 2.28 12.56
CA GLY A 44 33.58 1.00 12.41
C GLY A 44 32.48 0.75 13.44
N VAL A 45 32.30 1.63 14.43
CA VAL A 45 31.27 1.53 15.47
C VAL A 45 30.09 2.42 15.07
N ALA A 46 28.87 1.88 15.15
CA ALA A 46 27.65 2.67 14.93
C ALA A 46 27.47 3.69 16.04
N VAL A 47 27.39 4.98 15.68
CA VAL A 47 27.21 6.09 16.63
C VAL A 47 25.79 6.66 16.59
N ALA A 48 25.06 6.47 15.47
CA ALA A 48 23.66 6.84 15.35
C ALA A 48 22.96 5.98 14.30
N GLN A 49 21.65 5.80 14.46
CA GLN A 49 20.80 5.09 13.50
C GLN A 49 19.40 5.70 13.53
N THR A 50 18.79 5.90 12.37
CA THR A 50 17.41 6.41 12.24
C THR A 50 16.71 5.80 11.04
N GLY A 51 15.37 5.74 11.10
CA GLY A 51 14.55 5.40 9.93
C GLY A 51 14.53 6.52 8.89
N VAL A 52 14.27 6.17 7.65
CA VAL A 52 14.12 7.14 6.55
C VAL A 52 12.65 7.53 6.40
N GLN A 53 12.40 8.83 6.27
CA GLN A 53 11.08 9.34 5.90
C GLN A 53 10.90 9.19 4.39
N ILE A 54 9.93 8.37 3.97
CA ILE A 54 9.77 7.96 2.57
C ILE A 54 8.63 8.67 1.82
N ALA A 55 7.82 9.51 2.49
CA ALA A 55 6.64 10.14 1.89
C ALA A 55 6.95 10.84 0.56
N GLY A 56 7.96 11.73 0.52
CA GLY A 56 8.32 12.43 -0.72
C GLY A 56 8.91 11.51 -1.81
N VAL A 57 9.44 10.34 -1.43
CA VAL A 57 9.89 9.33 -2.39
C VAL A 57 8.68 8.63 -3.01
N LEU A 58 7.65 8.32 -2.20
CA LEU A 58 6.41 7.72 -2.69
C LEU A 58 5.69 8.66 -3.66
N ASP A 59 5.58 9.96 -3.34
CA ASP A 59 4.97 10.97 -4.22
C ASP A 59 5.70 11.05 -5.58
N SER A 60 7.03 10.97 -5.55
CA SER A 60 7.84 11.01 -6.77
C SER A 60 7.78 9.71 -7.57
N LEU A 61 7.58 8.57 -6.91
CA LEU A 61 7.55 7.25 -7.54
C LEU A 61 6.18 6.94 -8.16
N TYR A 62 5.12 7.45 -7.54
CA TYR A 62 3.73 7.17 -7.90
C TYR A 62 2.94 8.47 -8.22
N PRO A 63 3.40 9.29 -9.16
CA PRO A 63 2.74 10.58 -9.45
C PRO A 63 1.33 10.41 -10.03
N GLY A 64 1.03 9.26 -10.62
CA GLY A 64 -0.30 8.93 -11.15
C GLY A 64 -1.35 8.68 -10.06
N ALA A 65 -0.93 8.34 -8.85
CA ALA A 65 -1.84 8.00 -7.75
C ALA A 65 -2.80 9.15 -7.37
N VAL A 66 -2.36 10.40 -7.54
CA VAL A 66 -3.19 11.60 -7.24
C VAL A 66 -4.45 11.71 -8.11
N ASN A 67 -4.44 11.06 -9.28
CA ASN A 67 -5.55 11.10 -10.24
C ASN A 67 -6.42 9.81 -10.17
N ARG A 68 -6.18 8.96 -9.18
CA ARG A 68 -6.91 7.69 -9.06
C ARG A 68 -8.14 7.87 -8.18
N ASP A 69 -9.25 7.28 -8.62
CA ASP A 69 -10.44 7.17 -7.78
C ASP A 69 -10.20 6.11 -6.70
N LEU A 70 -10.13 6.56 -5.44
CA LEU A 70 -9.90 5.71 -4.29
C LEU A 70 -11.19 5.50 -3.50
N GLY A 71 -11.24 4.41 -2.72
CA GLY A 71 -12.44 3.97 -2.05
C GLY A 71 -13.36 3.18 -2.97
N ILE A 72 -14.66 3.41 -2.86
CA ILE A 72 -15.68 2.66 -3.62
C ILE A 72 -16.17 3.50 -4.79
N THR A 73 -16.01 2.97 -5.99
CA THR A 73 -16.63 3.48 -7.23
C THR A 73 -17.66 2.48 -7.75
N TRP A 74 -18.64 2.94 -8.50
CA TRP A 74 -19.74 2.12 -8.97
C TRP A 74 -19.82 2.10 -10.49
N HIS A 75 -19.94 0.91 -11.07
CA HIS A 75 -20.25 0.70 -12.48
C HIS A 75 -21.61 0.01 -12.59
N GLY A 76 -22.68 0.81 -12.71
CA GLY A 76 -24.05 0.32 -12.50
C GLY A 76 -24.21 -0.14 -11.04
N ALA A 77 -24.59 -1.40 -10.84
CA ALA A 77 -24.77 -1.99 -9.51
C ALA A 77 -23.48 -2.67 -8.96
N ILE A 78 -22.38 -2.68 -9.71
CA ILE A 78 -21.16 -3.39 -9.34
C ILE A 78 -20.16 -2.42 -8.71
N PRO A 79 -19.75 -2.65 -7.44
CA PRO A 79 -18.74 -1.83 -6.78
C PRO A 79 -17.32 -2.24 -7.22
N THR A 80 -16.44 -1.25 -7.35
CA THR A 80 -14.99 -1.44 -7.41
C THR A 80 -14.38 -0.76 -6.20
N LEU A 81 -13.56 -1.49 -5.45
CA LEU A 81 -12.90 -1.01 -4.23
C LEU A 81 -11.43 -0.79 -4.52
N SER A 82 -10.92 0.42 -4.23
CA SER A 82 -9.54 0.83 -4.52
C SER A 82 -8.88 1.43 -3.30
N LEU A 83 -7.69 0.90 -2.94
CA LEU A 83 -6.89 1.34 -1.79
C LEU A 83 -5.48 1.72 -2.24
N TRP A 84 -5.02 2.94 -1.94
CA TRP A 84 -3.63 3.30 -2.14
C TRP A 84 -2.77 2.83 -0.97
N ALA A 85 -1.97 1.82 -1.21
CA ALA A 85 -1.04 1.24 -0.23
C ALA A 85 0.27 0.82 -0.94
N PRO A 86 1.09 1.79 -1.40
CA PRO A 86 2.22 1.53 -2.29
C PRO A 86 3.32 0.69 -1.66
N THR A 87 3.47 0.72 -0.33
CA THR A 87 4.46 -0.07 0.42
C THR A 87 3.95 -1.40 0.91
N ALA A 88 2.67 -1.72 0.67
CA ALA A 88 2.11 -3.01 1.03
C ALA A 88 2.74 -4.13 0.19
N ILE A 89 2.97 -5.27 0.84
CA ILE A 89 3.45 -6.50 0.20
C ILE A 89 2.29 -7.24 -0.44
N ARG A 90 1.13 -7.23 0.25
CA ARG A 90 -0.12 -7.83 -0.19
C ARG A 90 -1.29 -7.09 0.44
N VAL A 91 -2.38 -6.98 -0.31
CA VAL A 91 -3.66 -6.44 0.16
C VAL A 91 -4.77 -7.43 -0.18
N SER A 92 -5.69 -7.61 0.74
CA SER A 92 -6.90 -8.39 0.52
C SER A 92 -8.09 -7.78 1.25
N LEU A 93 -9.28 -8.00 0.71
CA LEU A 93 -10.53 -7.60 1.31
C LEU A 93 -11.08 -8.74 2.19
N GLN A 94 -11.41 -8.45 3.42
CA GLN A 94 -12.19 -9.32 4.28
C GLN A 94 -13.66 -8.95 4.16
N LEU A 95 -14.46 -9.85 3.58
CA LEU A 95 -15.90 -9.70 3.41
C LEU A 95 -16.61 -10.86 4.13
N GLY A 96 -17.12 -10.61 5.33
CA GLY A 96 -17.59 -11.68 6.21
C GLY A 96 -16.46 -12.68 6.49
N THR A 97 -16.66 -13.95 6.11
CA THR A 97 -15.65 -15.02 6.25
C THR A 97 -14.74 -15.17 5.02
N ARG A 98 -15.05 -14.50 3.91
CA ARG A 98 -14.28 -14.55 2.67
C ARG A 98 -13.10 -13.59 2.74
N GLN A 99 -11.94 -14.03 2.24
CA GLN A 99 -10.78 -13.18 2.02
C GLN A 99 -10.46 -13.18 0.52
N LEU A 100 -10.47 -12.00 -0.09
CA LEU A 100 -10.36 -11.81 -1.53
C LEU A 100 -9.11 -10.97 -1.82
N ALA A 101 -8.20 -11.49 -2.63
CA ALA A 101 -6.97 -10.79 -2.99
C ALA A 101 -7.27 -9.60 -3.90
N ALA A 102 -6.65 -8.45 -3.61
CA ALA A 102 -6.67 -7.30 -4.48
C ALA A 102 -5.49 -7.33 -5.45
N GLU A 103 -5.66 -6.75 -6.62
CA GLU A 103 -4.63 -6.58 -7.64
C GLU A 103 -3.96 -5.21 -7.52
N ARG A 104 -2.62 -5.18 -7.61
CA ARG A 104 -1.83 -3.96 -7.52
C ARG A 104 -1.48 -3.45 -8.90
N ASP A 105 -1.68 -2.16 -9.13
CA ASP A 105 -1.21 -1.47 -10.35
C ASP A 105 0.14 -0.76 -10.18
N ASP A 106 0.61 -0.12 -11.26
CA ASP A 106 1.89 0.60 -11.29
C ASP A 106 1.89 1.89 -10.46
N ASP A 107 0.71 2.44 -10.12
CA ASP A 107 0.56 3.60 -9.24
C ASP A 107 0.53 3.23 -7.74
N GLY A 108 0.67 1.93 -7.42
CA GLY A 108 0.62 1.43 -6.05
C GLY A 108 -0.78 1.36 -5.47
N VAL A 109 -1.80 1.43 -6.32
CA VAL A 109 -3.21 1.25 -5.98
C VAL A 109 -3.57 -0.23 -6.06
N TRP A 110 -4.27 -0.70 -5.05
CA TRP A 110 -4.81 -2.05 -4.96
C TRP A 110 -6.29 -2.03 -5.25
N THR A 111 -6.72 -2.78 -6.25
CA THR A 111 -8.10 -2.76 -6.74
C THR A 111 -8.72 -4.15 -6.65
N LEU A 112 -10.00 -4.17 -6.30
CA LEU A 112 -10.83 -5.36 -6.30
C LEU A 112 -12.18 -5.05 -6.94
N HIS A 113 -12.57 -5.82 -7.94
CA HIS A 113 -13.90 -5.74 -8.54
C HIS A 113 -14.88 -6.61 -7.77
N GLY A 114 -15.97 -6.00 -7.33
CA GLY A 114 -16.98 -6.65 -6.55
C GLY A 114 -18.09 -7.31 -7.36
N GLU A 115 -19.15 -7.65 -6.67
CA GLU A 115 -20.40 -8.21 -7.21
C GLU A 115 -21.58 -7.33 -6.74
N GLU A 116 -22.67 -7.30 -7.48
CA GLU A 116 -23.87 -6.55 -7.11
C GLU A 116 -24.36 -6.89 -5.68
N SER A 117 -24.22 -8.16 -5.29
CA SER A 117 -24.58 -8.67 -3.97
C SER A 117 -23.78 -8.07 -2.80
N TRP A 118 -22.73 -7.29 -3.09
CA TRP A 118 -21.86 -6.72 -2.03
C TRP A 118 -22.41 -5.41 -1.45
N LYS A 119 -23.37 -4.79 -2.12
CA LYS A 119 -24.01 -3.57 -1.61
C LYS A 119 -24.57 -3.79 -0.20
N GLY A 120 -24.21 -2.88 0.72
CA GLY A 120 -24.60 -2.93 2.13
C GLY A 120 -23.78 -3.88 3.01
N LEU A 121 -22.85 -4.66 2.45
CA LEU A 121 -22.02 -5.54 3.25
C LEU A 121 -20.90 -4.77 3.95
N ALA A 122 -20.56 -5.23 5.15
CA ALA A 122 -19.44 -4.72 5.92
C ALA A 122 -18.12 -5.40 5.48
N TYR A 123 -17.02 -4.63 5.44
CA TYR A 123 -15.71 -5.13 5.04
C TYR A 123 -14.58 -4.49 5.82
N LEU A 124 -13.40 -5.12 5.74
CA LEU A 124 -12.12 -4.60 6.20
C LEU A 124 -11.05 -4.87 5.13
N TRP A 125 -10.05 -4.00 5.07
CA TRP A 125 -8.82 -4.31 4.36
C TRP A 125 -7.84 -5.06 5.28
N ASN A 126 -7.24 -6.12 4.78
CA ASN A 126 -6.07 -6.76 5.37
C ASN A 126 -4.85 -6.32 4.56
N VAL A 127 -3.94 -5.60 5.20
CA VAL A 127 -2.75 -5.01 4.54
C VAL A 127 -1.51 -5.60 5.17
N ASP A 128 -0.76 -6.37 4.39
CA ASP A 128 0.51 -6.95 4.80
C ASP A 128 1.63 -5.94 4.58
N VAL A 129 2.25 -5.48 5.65
CA VAL A 129 3.35 -4.52 5.62
C VAL A 129 4.52 -4.99 6.47
N PHE A 130 5.73 -4.62 6.10
CA PHE A 130 6.89 -4.82 6.96
C PHE A 130 6.88 -3.79 8.09
N VAL A 131 6.99 -4.28 9.33
CA VAL A 131 7.04 -3.44 10.54
C VAL A 131 8.44 -3.47 11.12
N PRO A 132 9.22 -2.36 11.02
CA PRO A 132 10.63 -2.33 11.44
C PRO A 132 10.86 -2.65 12.92
N SER A 133 9.96 -2.23 13.81
CA SER A 133 10.10 -2.44 15.27
C SER A 133 10.07 -3.92 15.67
N VAL A 134 9.38 -4.77 14.91
CA VAL A 134 9.29 -6.22 15.16
C VAL A 134 10.03 -7.05 14.12
N HIS A 135 10.65 -6.41 13.12
CA HIS A 135 11.38 -7.04 12.00
C HIS A 135 10.58 -8.15 11.30
N LYS A 136 9.29 -7.91 11.09
CA LYS A 136 8.35 -8.89 10.50
C LYS A 136 7.38 -8.22 9.55
N VAL A 137 6.86 -9.02 8.63
CA VAL A 137 5.62 -8.69 7.91
C VAL A 137 4.45 -8.94 8.86
N VAL A 138 3.60 -7.94 9.01
CA VAL A 138 2.41 -7.98 9.85
C VAL A 138 1.19 -7.66 9.00
N THR A 139 0.12 -8.41 9.20
CA THR A 139 -1.19 -8.10 8.60
C THR A 139 -1.92 -7.11 9.49
N ASN A 140 -2.11 -5.90 9.01
CA ASN A 140 -2.97 -4.91 9.65
C ASN A 140 -4.38 -5.04 9.08
N ARG A 141 -5.35 -5.28 9.99
CA ARG A 141 -6.76 -5.27 9.64
C ARG A 141 -7.32 -3.89 9.94
N VAL A 142 -7.74 -3.19 8.90
CA VAL A 142 -8.13 -1.77 8.99
C VAL A 142 -9.43 -1.49 8.24
N THR A 143 -10.16 -0.46 8.70
CA THR A 143 -11.23 0.14 7.90
C THR A 143 -10.66 0.84 6.68
N ASP A 144 -11.46 1.01 5.66
CA ASP A 144 -11.06 1.75 4.46
C ASP A 144 -10.95 3.25 4.81
N PRO A 145 -9.78 3.89 4.60
CA PRO A 145 -9.61 5.31 4.88
C PRO A 145 -10.47 6.21 3.97
N TYR A 146 -10.96 5.67 2.87
CA TYR A 146 -11.82 6.39 1.90
C TYR A 146 -13.30 6.03 2.07
N SER A 147 -13.67 5.23 3.07
CA SER A 147 -15.06 4.81 3.25
C SER A 147 -15.96 5.97 3.66
N VAL A 148 -17.14 6.00 3.06
CA VAL A 148 -18.20 6.98 3.33
C VAL A 148 -19.23 6.48 4.33
N ALA A 149 -19.20 5.21 4.66
CA ALA A 149 -20.10 4.56 5.61
C ALA A 149 -19.36 3.52 6.47
N LEU A 150 -19.72 3.49 7.75
CA LEU A 150 -19.18 2.56 8.74
C LEU A 150 -20.32 1.81 9.44
N THR A 151 -20.00 0.67 10.02
CA THR A 151 -20.92 -0.01 10.95
C THR A 151 -21.19 0.84 12.19
N THR A 152 -22.29 0.60 12.91
CA THR A 152 -22.71 1.38 14.09
C THR A 152 -21.61 1.51 15.16
N ASP A 153 -20.75 0.49 15.28
CA ASP A 153 -19.61 0.49 16.22
C ASP A 153 -18.30 1.04 15.59
N SER A 154 -18.36 1.53 14.34
CA SER A 154 -17.24 2.09 13.56
C SER A 154 -16.06 1.11 13.38
N LYS A 155 -16.29 -0.20 13.51
CA LYS A 155 -15.22 -1.20 13.38
C LYS A 155 -15.00 -1.71 11.96
N GLN A 156 -16.00 -1.53 11.09
CA GLN A 156 -15.94 -1.98 9.70
C GLN A 156 -16.45 -0.90 8.77
N SER A 157 -15.89 -0.84 7.57
CA SER A 157 -16.44 -0.05 6.47
C SER A 157 -17.64 -0.77 5.85
N VAL A 158 -18.56 -0.03 5.26
CA VAL A 158 -19.74 -0.56 4.58
C VAL A 158 -19.68 -0.18 3.11
N ILE A 159 -20.01 -1.14 2.23
CA ILE A 159 -20.12 -0.92 0.78
C ILE A 159 -21.42 -0.17 0.50
N ALA A 160 -21.36 1.16 0.57
CA ALA A 160 -22.50 2.05 0.42
C ALA A 160 -22.47 2.79 -0.92
N ASP A 161 -23.64 2.91 -1.53
CA ASP A 161 -23.86 3.71 -2.73
C ASP A 161 -24.66 4.96 -2.33
N LEU A 162 -23.96 6.11 -2.30
CA LEU A 162 -24.58 7.38 -1.94
C LEU A 162 -25.33 8.06 -3.10
N THR A 163 -25.25 7.51 -4.31
CA THR A 163 -25.91 8.09 -5.50
C THR A 163 -27.38 7.70 -5.58
N VAL A 164 -27.77 6.64 -4.89
CA VAL A 164 -29.16 6.18 -4.82
C VAL A 164 -29.76 6.64 -3.49
N PRO A 165 -30.81 7.50 -3.49
CA PRO A 165 -31.54 7.82 -2.29
C PRO A 165 -32.13 6.53 -1.71
N GLU A 166 -31.67 6.12 -0.52
CA GLU A 166 -32.37 5.08 0.22
C GLU A 166 -33.74 5.63 0.62
N MET A 167 -34.79 5.06 0.07
CA MET A 167 -36.14 5.34 0.58
C MET A 167 -36.24 4.66 1.95
N TYR A 168 -36.24 5.48 2.99
CA TYR A 168 -36.58 5.07 4.35
C TYR A 168 -38.07 4.79 4.48
#